data_7e542e5e7e6b0923b876852a0f0a0e5c
#
_entry.id   7e542e5e7e6b0923b876852a0f0a0e5c
#
_cell.length_a   1.000
_cell.length_b   1.000
_cell.length_c   1.000
_cell.angle_alpha   90.00
_cell.angle_beta   90.00
_cell.angle_gamma   90.00
#
_symmetry.space_group_name_H-M   'P 1'
#
loop_
_entity.id
_entity.type
_entity.pdbx_description
1 polymer ?
#
loop_
_entity_poly.entity_id
_entity_poly.type
_entity_poly.pdbx_seq_one_letter_code
_entity_poly.pdbx_strand_id
1 'polypeptide(L)'
;MTRSTLARLFDCVTIPALRRRTVSLWPDREAFRQFDYADNRWISLTWKAFEAQVLRWRHAFYASGLKPGDRAAMLLTNSIEAVIFDQAALAAGLIPVPLHAVDTPGSSAYILHDSGARILVTSSRARWNALHAAAGETLPMLEQVVLLNELDDEVIDGVRISGVETWL
;
A
#
# COMPACT_ATOMS: atom_id res chain seq x y z
N MET A 1 8.28 24.52 17.53
CA MET A 1 7.45 24.72 16.31
C MET A 1 6.80 26.10 16.44
N THR A 2 6.99 27.00 15.46
CA THR A 2 6.41 28.35 15.52
C THR A 2 4.93 28.32 15.11
N ARG A 3 4.14 29.29 15.63
CA ARG A 3 2.71 29.46 15.29
C ARG A 3 2.48 29.58 13.76
N SER A 4 3.44 30.18 13.04
CA SER A 4 3.45 30.31 11.56
C SER A 4 3.60 28.97 10.83
N THR A 5 4.39 28.03 11.38
CA THR A 5 4.60 26.69 10.78
C THR A 5 3.34 25.84 10.89
N LEU A 6 2.65 25.88 12.04
CA LEU A 6 1.37 25.20 12.23
C LEU A 6 0.29 25.76 11.29
N ALA A 7 0.14 27.08 11.18
CA ALA A 7 -0.84 27.68 10.28
C ALA A 7 -0.67 27.18 8.84
N ARG A 8 0.57 27.04 8.34
CA ARG A 8 0.85 26.54 6.99
C ARG A 8 0.49 25.06 6.78
N LEU A 9 0.36 24.25 7.83
CA LEU A 9 -0.12 22.87 7.72
C LEU A 9 -1.63 22.81 7.58
N PHE A 10 -2.36 23.73 8.23
CA PHE A 10 -3.82 23.82 8.13
C PHE A 10 -4.32 24.30 6.75
N ASP A 11 -3.45 24.87 5.92
CA ASP A 11 -3.77 25.22 4.54
C ASP A 11 -3.79 24.02 3.58
N CYS A 12 -3.36 22.84 4.05
CA CYS A 12 -3.35 21.63 3.24
C CYS A 12 -4.73 20.98 3.22
N VAL A 13 -5.38 20.94 2.05
CA VAL A 13 -6.75 20.44 1.86
C VAL A 13 -6.81 18.91 1.68
N THR A 14 -5.67 18.25 1.41
CA THR A 14 -5.60 16.79 1.18
C THR A 14 -4.46 16.16 1.97
N ILE A 15 -4.61 14.88 2.28
CA ILE A 15 -3.55 14.09 2.95
C ILE A 15 -2.24 14.11 2.14
N PRO A 16 -2.22 13.88 0.81
CA PRO A 16 -1.01 14.02 0.02
C PRO A 16 -0.38 15.42 0.05
N ALA A 17 -1.18 16.48 0.12
CA ALA A 17 -0.65 17.85 0.26
C ALA A 17 0.00 18.07 1.62
N LEU A 18 -0.64 17.59 2.70
CA LEU A 18 -0.10 17.63 4.06
C LEU A 18 1.23 16.86 4.15
N ARG A 19 1.29 15.64 3.60
CA ARG A 19 2.53 14.85 3.54
C ARG A 19 3.64 15.61 2.83
N ARG A 20 3.43 16.09 1.60
CA ARG A 20 4.44 16.86 0.85
C ARG A 20 4.92 18.08 1.62
N ARG A 21 4.00 18.76 2.29
CA ARG A 21 4.35 19.91 3.14
C ARG A 21 5.23 19.50 4.31
N THR A 22 4.91 18.40 4.98
CA THR A 22 5.69 17.85 6.08
C THR A 22 7.10 17.49 5.63
N VAL A 23 7.22 16.79 4.49
CA VAL A 23 8.52 16.45 3.88
C VAL A 23 9.34 17.70 3.60
N SER A 24 8.74 18.76 3.04
CA SER A 24 9.44 20.01 2.74
C SER A 24 9.95 20.76 3.98
N LEU A 25 9.27 20.60 5.11
CA LEU A 25 9.64 21.25 6.37
C LEU A 25 10.68 20.48 7.18
N TRP A 26 10.62 19.14 7.12
CA TRP A 26 11.42 18.28 7.99
C TRP A 26 11.96 17.03 7.26
N PRO A 27 12.68 17.19 6.11
CA PRO A 27 13.06 16.06 5.26
C PRO A 27 13.89 14.99 6.00
N ASP A 28 14.78 15.42 6.87
CA ASP A 28 15.74 14.54 7.54
C ASP A 28 15.27 14.07 8.93
N ARG A 29 14.08 14.51 9.40
CA ARG A 29 13.52 13.99 10.64
C ARG A 29 12.95 12.60 10.43
N GLU A 30 13.02 11.79 11.50
CA GLU A 30 12.36 10.49 11.55
C GLU A 30 10.84 10.65 11.34
N ALA A 31 10.31 9.93 10.36
CA ALA A 31 8.88 9.86 10.05
C ALA A 31 8.24 8.65 10.70
N PHE A 32 8.89 7.49 10.56
CA PHE A 32 8.40 6.20 11.06
C PHE A 32 9.55 5.40 11.67
N ARG A 33 9.18 4.53 12.59
CA ARG A 33 10.07 3.55 13.20
C ARG A 33 9.34 2.22 13.32
N GLN A 34 10.02 1.13 12.93
CA GLN A 34 9.50 -0.22 12.97
C GLN A 34 10.54 -1.15 13.54
N PHE A 35 10.12 -2.14 14.34
CA PHE A 35 11.02 -3.17 14.82
C PHE A 35 11.11 -4.29 13.78
N ASP A 36 12.34 -4.58 13.36
CA ASP A 36 12.67 -5.68 12.49
C ASP A 36 12.99 -6.92 13.35
N TYR A 37 12.08 -7.88 13.34
CA TYR A 37 12.22 -9.10 14.13
C TYR A 37 13.27 -10.06 13.57
N ALA A 38 13.56 -10.00 12.26
CA ALA A 38 14.56 -10.86 11.65
C ALA A 38 15.99 -10.46 12.08
N ASP A 39 16.26 -9.16 12.05
CA ASP A 39 17.55 -8.58 12.44
C ASP A 39 17.60 -8.13 13.90
N ASN A 40 16.53 -8.29 14.66
CA ASN A 40 16.39 -7.88 16.06
C ASN A 40 16.83 -6.44 16.31
N ARG A 41 16.39 -5.51 15.46
CA ARG A 41 16.77 -4.08 15.51
C ARG A 41 15.62 -3.16 15.13
N TRP A 42 15.69 -1.92 15.60
CA TRP A 42 14.82 -0.87 15.11
C TRP A 42 15.33 -0.31 13.78
N ILE A 43 14.44 -0.23 12.80
CA ILE A 43 14.66 0.51 11.56
C ILE A 43 13.89 1.84 11.61
N SER A 44 14.50 2.88 11.10
CA SER A 44 13.90 4.21 11.03
C SER A 44 13.87 4.71 9.59
N LEU A 45 12.80 5.42 9.26
CA LEU A 45 12.62 6.04 7.96
C LEU A 45 12.44 7.54 8.13
N THR A 46 13.25 8.34 7.44
CA THR A 46 13.08 9.81 7.43
C THR A 46 11.93 10.21 6.52
N TRP A 47 11.39 11.43 6.69
CA TRP A 47 10.35 11.96 5.81
C TRP A 47 10.77 11.97 4.33
N LYS A 48 12.03 12.30 4.02
CA LYS A 48 12.60 12.27 2.66
C LYS A 48 12.63 10.85 2.10
N ALA A 49 13.10 9.87 2.87
CA ALA A 49 13.17 8.48 2.45
C ALA A 49 11.76 7.88 2.28
N PHE A 50 10.84 8.20 3.18
CA PHE A 50 9.43 7.84 3.06
C PHE A 50 8.79 8.39 1.77
N GLU A 51 9.00 9.67 1.45
CA GLU A 51 8.50 10.27 0.22
C GLU A 51 9.04 9.57 -1.03
N ALA A 52 10.32 9.20 -1.04
CA ALA A 52 10.92 8.46 -2.14
C ALA A 52 10.21 7.10 -2.37
N GLN A 53 9.91 6.37 -1.29
CA GLN A 53 9.15 5.11 -1.39
C GLN A 53 7.72 5.34 -1.88
N VAL A 54 7.01 6.33 -1.34
CA VAL A 54 5.66 6.68 -1.79
C VAL A 54 5.63 7.00 -3.28
N LEU A 55 6.64 7.71 -3.80
CA LEU A 55 6.74 8.03 -5.23
C LEU A 55 7.00 6.78 -6.09
N ARG A 56 7.87 5.85 -5.64
CA ARG A 56 8.09 4.57 -6.34
C ARG A 56 6.78 3.78 -6.46
N TRP A 57 6.09 3.59 -5.35
CA TRP A 57 4.81 2.86 -5.32
C TRP A 57 3.73 3.53 -6.17
N ARG A 58 3.65 4.86 -6.12
CA ARG A 58 2.73 5.61 -6.99
C ARG A 58 3.01 5.36 -8.47
N HIS A 59 4.29 5.34 -8.88
CA HIS A 59 4.67 5.04 -10.26
C HIS A 59 4.30 3.61 -10.64
N ALA A 60 4.50 2.64 -9.76
CA ALA A 60 4.13 1.25 -9.99
C ALA A 60 2.60 1.08 -10.15
N PHE A 61 1.78 1.79 -9.37
CA PHE A 61 0.33 1.83 -9.59
C PHE A 61 -0.03 2.32 -10.99
N TYR A 62 0.60 3.39 -11.48
CA TYR A 62 0.37 3.87 -12.85
C TYR A 62 0.87 2.88 -13.90
N ALA A 63 2.03 2.26 -13.71
CA ALA A 63 2.57 1.24 -14.59
C ALA A 63 1.68 0.00 -14.66
N SER A 64 0.95 -0.32 -13.58
CA SER A 64 -0.09 -1.36 -13.54
C SER A 64 -1.40 -0.96 -14.25
N GLY A 65 -1.47 0.22 -14.86
CA GLY A 65 -2.65 0.67 -15.61
C GLY A 65 -3.79 1.22 -14.73
N LEU A 66 -3.55 1.44 -13.43
CA LEU A 66 -4.55 2.01 -12.53
C LEU A 66 -4.76 3.50 -12.81
N LYS A 67 -6.01 3.95 -12.66
CA LYS A 67 -6.45 5.32 -12.91
C LYS A 67 -7.06 5.92 -11.63
N PRO A 68 -7.08 7.25 -11.50
CA PRO A 68 -7.81 7.89 -10.41
C PRO A 68 -9.25 7.37 -10.29
N GLY A 69 -9.66 7.02 -9.07
CA GLY A 69 -10.95 6.39 -8.76
C GLY A 69 -10.92 4.86 -8.75
N ASP A 70 -9.88 4.20 -9.27
CA ASP A 70 -9.74 2.75 -9.11
C ASP A 70 -9.46 2.39 -7.64
N ARG A 71 -9.93 1.20 -7.23
CA ARG A 71 -9.72 0.68 -5.87
C ARG A 71 -8.47 -0.16 -5.84
N ALA A 72 -7.64 0.12 -4.84
CA ALA A 72 -6.45 -0.65 -4.53
C ALA A 72 -6.57 -1.22 -3.12
N ALA A 73 -6.52 -2.54 -2.99
CA ALA A 73 -6.65 -3.22 -1.71
C ALA A 73 -5.30 -3.56 -1.09
N MET A 74 -5.26 -3.56 0.24
CA MET A 74 -4.12 -4.07 1.00
C MET A 74 -4.56 -5.02 2.10
N LEU A 75 -3.86 -6.15 2.22
CA LEU A 75 -4.01 -7.12 3.31
C LEU A 75 -2.66 -7.22 4.04
N LEU A 76 -2.34 -6.19 4.80
CA LEU A 76 -1.08 -6.02 5.52
C LEU A 76 -1.33 -5.83 7.01
N THR A 77 -0.37 -6.22 7.83
CA THR A 77 -0.31 -5.79 9.23
C THR A 77 0.20 -4.35 9.31
N ASN A 78 0.05 -3.71 10.47
CA ASN A 78 0.62 -2.39 10.70
C ASN A 78 2.13 -2.42 10.46
N SER A 79 2.57 -1.71 9.42
CA SER A 79 3.97 -1.66 8.99
C SER A 79 4.25 -0.38 8.20
N ILE A 80 5.53 -0.11 7.95
CA ILE A 80 5.95 1.01 7.10
C ILE A 80 5.39 0.83 5.68
N GLU A 81 5.38 -0.40 5.14
CA GLU A 81 4.84 -0.72 3.81
C GLU A 81 3.34 -0.43 3.71
N ALA A 82 2.57 -0.72 4.77
CA ALA A 82 1.14 -0.41 4.80
C ALA A 82 0.89 1.11 4.70
N VAL A 83 1.71 1.92 5.39
CA VAL A 83 1.60 3.39 5.30
C VAL A 83 2.08 3.91 3.95
N ILE A 84 3.15 3.32 3.37
CA ILE A 84 3.62 3.66 2.02
C ILE A 84 2.52 3.38 1.01
N PHE A 85 1.90 2.19 1.06
CA PHE A 85 0.77 1.83 0.20
C PHE A 85 -0.34 2.86 0.26
N ASP A 86 -0.85 3.16 1.46
CA ASP A 86 -1.95 4.10 1.67
C ASP A 86 -1.64 5.48 1.08
N GLN A 87 -0.47 6.01 1.41
CA GLN A 87 -0.05 7.32 0.94
C GLN A 87 0.25 7.38 -0.56
N ALA A 88 0.71 6.28 -1.15
CA ALA A 88 0.93 6.17 -2.59
C ALA A 88 -0.40 6.06 -3.35
N ALA A 89 -1.33 5.25 -2.86
CA ALA A 89 -2.68 5.12 -3.43
C ALA A 89 -3.40 6.47 -3.42
N LEU A 90 -3.44 7.16 -2.28
CA LEU A 90 -4.02 8.51 -2.19
C LEU A 90 -3.33 9.51 -3.12
N ALA A 91 -2.00 9.44 -3.26
CA ALA A 91 -1.25 10.33 -4.17
C ALA A 91 -1.46 10.01 -5.64
N ALA A 92 -1.87 8.80 -5.98
CA ALA A 92 -2.28 8.38 -7.31
C ALA A 92 -3.77 8.70 -7.61
N GLY A 93 -4.51 9.18 -6.63
CA GLY A 93 -5.96 9.40 -6.74
C GLY A 93 -6.77 8.11 -6.68
N LEU A 94 -6.16 7.02 -6.20
CA LEU A 94 -6.84 5.74 -5.99
C LEU A 94 -7.66 5.77 -4.69
N ILE A 95 -8.56 4.82 -4.56
CA ILE A 95 -9.34 4.58 -3.35
C ILE A 95 -8.70 3.39 -2.62
N PRO A 96 -7.97 3.61 -1.52
CA PRO A 96 -7.41 2.51 -0.74
C PRO A 96 -8.51 1.70 -0.05
N VAL A 97 -8.42 0.38 -0.11
CA VAL A 97 -9.33 -0.58 0.52
C VAL A 97 -8.52 -1.42 1.53
N PRO A 98 -8.47 -1.02 2.79
CA PRO A 98 -7.77 -1.79 3.82
C PRO A 98 -8.58 -3.02 4.20
N LEU A 99 -7.94 -4.20 4.13
CA LEU A 99 -8.44 -5.46 4.66
C LEU A 99 -7.72 -5.74 5.99
N HIS A 100 -8.45 -6.17 7.00
CA HIS A 100 -7.85 -6.43 8.28
C HIS A 100 -7.16 -7.81 8.31
N ALA A 101 -5.90 -7.81 8.75
CA ALA A 101 -5.08 -9.04 8.79
C ALA A 101 -5.62 -10.13 9.74
N VAL A 102 -6.56 -9.78 10.63
CA VAL A 102 -7.23 -10.70 11.58
C VAL A 102 -8.57 -11.21 11.06
N ASP A 103 -9.08 -10.67 9.96
CA ASP A 103 -10.33 -11.14 9.35
C ASP A 103 -10.16 -12.51 8.72
N THR A 104 -11.29 -13.23 8.58
CA THR A 104 -11.28 -14.50 7.87
C THR A 104 -11.00 -14.29 6.38
N PRO A 105 -10.40 -15.28 5.68
CA PRO A 105 -10.20 -15.19 4.23
C PRO A 105 -11.50 -14.92 3.46
N GLY A 106 -12.64 -15.50 3.90
CA GLY A 106 -13.95 -15.27 3.29
C GLY A 106 -14.43 -13.82 3.43
N SER A 107 -14.23 -13.20 4.60
CA SER A 107 -14.57 -11.77 4.79
C SER A 107 -13.72 -10.88 3.89
N SER A 108 -12.42 -11.16 3.80
CA SER A 108 -11.51 -10.42 2.92
C SER A 108 -11.88 -10.59 1.45
N ALA A 109 -12.24 -11.81 1.02
CA ALA A 109 -12.70 -12.09 -0.33
C ALA A 109 -13.98 -11.32 -0.66
N TYR A 110 -14.94 -11.30 0.27
CA TYR A 110 -16.17 -10.52 0.11
C TYR A 110 -15.90 -9.03 -0.10
N ILE A 111 -15.04 -8.42 0.75
CA ILE A 111 -14.70 -6.99 0.63
C ILE A 111 -13.98 -6.70 -0.69
N LEU A 112 -13.08 -7.60 -1.12
CA LEU A 112 -12.38 -7.48 -2.41
C LEU A 112 -13.36 -7.50 -3.58
N HIS A 113 -14.31 -8.41 -3.57
CA HIS A 113 -15.37 -8.51 -4.58
C HIS A 113 -16.24 -7.26 -4.57
N ASP A 114 -16.79 -6.88 -3.40
CA ASP A 114 -17.75 -5.78 -3.25
C ASP A 114 -17.13 -4.42 -3.62
N SER A 115 -15.89 -4.18 -3.23
CA SER A 115 -15.15 -2.97 -3.58
C SER A 115 -14.78 -2.91 -5.07
N GLY A 116 -14.69 -4.05 -5.75
CA GLY A 116 -14.18 -4.15 -7.11
C GLY A 116 -12.72 -3.68 -7.22
N ALA A 117 -11.88 -4.02 -6.24
CA ALA A 117 -10.47 -3.68 -6.27
C ALA A 117 -9.75 -4.36 -7.44
N ARG A 118 -8.89 -3.61 -8.14
CA ARG A 118 -8.13 -4.09 -9.29
C ARG A 118 -6.75 -4.60 -8.94
N ILE A 119 -6.19 -4.17 -7.81
CA ILE A 119 -4.91 -4.64 -7.29
C ILE A 119 -5.05 -4.96 -5.80
N LEU A 120 -4.36 -6.02 -5.37
CA LEU A 120 -4.19 -6.38 -3.97
C LEU A 120 -2.70 -6.41 -3.64
N VAL A 121 -2.29 -5.71 -2.58
CA VAL A 121 -0.96 -5.89 -1.97
C VAL A 121 -1.12 -6.69 -0.68
N THR A 122 -0.38 -7.80 -0.56
CA THR A 122 -0.42 -8.65 0.62
C THR A 122 0.98 -9.10 1.05
N SER A 123 1.10 -9.57 2.29
CA SER A 123 2.42 -9.90 2.86
C SER A 123 3.03 -11.17 2.28
N SER A 124 2.22 -12.16 1.87
CA SER A 124 2.74 -13.46 1.43
C SER A 124 1.76 -14.22 0.53
N ARG A 125 2.31 -15.17 -0.23
CA ARG A 125 1.55 -16.11 -1.04
C ARG A 125 0.56 -16.94 -0.23
N ALA A 126 0.92 -17.35 0.98
CA ALA A 126 0.02 -18.12 1.83
C ALA A 126 -1.27 -17.33 2.14
N ARG A 127 -1.18 -16.03 2.39
CA ARG A 127 -2.36 -15.17 2.57
C ARG A 127 -3.17 -15.03 1.30
N TRP A 128 -2.52 -14.84 0.16
CA TRP A 128 -3.19 -14.80 -1.14
C TRP A 128 -3.92 -16.10 -1.42
N ASN A 129 -3.25 -17.25 -1.28
CA ASN A 129 -3.86 -18.56 -1.56
C ASN A 129 -5.08 -18.84 -0.68
N ALA A 130 -5.02 -18.50 0.61
CA ALA A 130 -6.15 -18.64 1.52
C ALA A 130 -7.35 -17.77 1.10
N LEU A 131 -7.08 -16.52 0.69
CA LEU A 131 -8.10 -15.60 0.21
C LEU A 131 -8.69 -16.07 -1.13
N HIS A 132 -7.84 -16.46 -2.08
CA HIS A 132 -8.25 -16.94 -3.40
C HIS A 132 -9.10 -18.22 -3.29
N ALA A 133 -8.70 -19.17 -2.45
CA ALA A 133 -9.48 -20.37 -2.18
C ALA A 133 -10.86 -20.08 -1.57
N ALA A 134 -10.95 -19.06 -0.71
CA ALA A 134 -12.21 -18.64 -0.10
C ALA A 134 -13.09 -17.82 -1.06
N ALA A 135 -12.49 -17.14 -2.03
CA ALA A 135 -13.20 -16.35 -3.04
C ALA A 135 -13.86 -17.22 -4.13
N GLY A 136 -13.30 -18.41 -4.42
CA GLY A 136 -13.69 -19.18 -5.60
C GLY A 136 -13.48 -18.39 -6.89
N GLU A 137 -14.47 -18.39 -7.78
CA GLU A 137 -14.40 -17.66 -9.07
C GLU A 137 -14.88 -16.18 -8.99
N THR A 138 -14.95 -15.60 -7.79
CA THR A 138 -15.67 -14.33 -7.56
C THR A 138 -14.83 -13.06 -7.49
N LEU A 139 -13.64 -13.00 -8.10
CA LEU A 139 -12.80 -11.79 -8.12
C LEU A 139 -12.64 -11.23 -9.55
N PRO A 140 -13.71 -10.89 -10.27
CA PRO A 140 -13.65 -10.59 -11.70
C PRO A 140 -12.90 -9.27 -12.03
N MET A 141 -12.73 -8.40 -11.07
CA MET A 141 -12.05 -7.10 -11.25
C MET A 141 -10.58 -7.13 -10.83
N LEU A 142 -10.13 -8.16 -10.13
CA LEU A 142 -8.76 -8.25 -9.66
C LEU A 142 -7.83 -8.63 -10.82
N GLU A 143 -6.89 -7.75 -11.14
CA GLU A 143 -5.95 -7.90 -12.25
C GLU A 143 -4.53 -8.23 -11.77
N GLN A 144 -4.19 -7.79 -10.54
CA GLN A 144 -2.84 -7.97 -10.01
C GLN A 144 -2.83 -8.20 -8.49
N VAL A 145 -1.92 -9.08 -8.07
CA VAL A 145 -1.53 -9.29 -6.67
C VAL A 145 -0.05 -9.00 -6.52
N VAL A 146 0.33 -8.21 -5.53
CA VAL A 146 1.72 -7.90 -5.19
C VAL A 146 2.05 -8.50 -3.83
N LEU A 147 3.12 -9.29 -3.78
CA LEU A 147 3.59 -10.01 -2.59
C LEU A 147 4.82 -9.31 -2.01
N LEU A 148 4.79 -8.91 -0.72
CA LEU A 148 5.91 -8.18 -0.11
C LEU A 148 7.16 -9.04 0.11
N ASN A 149 6.97 -10.34 0.40
CA ASN A 149 8.05 -11.21 0.86
C ASN A 149 8.46 -12.29 -0.17
N GLU A 150 8.13 -12.08 -1.44
CA GLU A 150 8.42 -13.06 -2.50
C GLU A 150 8.93 -12.37 -3.76
N LEU A 151 9.64 -13.13 -4.62
CA LEU A 151 10.26 -12.62 -5.83
C LEU A 151 9.59 -13.17 -7.12
N ASP A 152 8.65 -14.10 -6.98
CA ASP A 152 8.04 -14.80 -8.11
C ASP A 152 7.16 -13.85 -8.95
N ASP A 153 7.13 -14.12 -10.25
CA ASP A 153 6.23 -13.46 -11.21
C ASP A 153 5.52 -14.54 -12.03
N GLU A 154 4.19 -14.60 -11.91
CA GLU A 154 3.37 -15.61 -12.57
C GLU A 154 1.97 -15.06 -12.86
N VAL A 155 1.18 -15.81 -13.64
CA VAL A 155 -0.25 -15.52 -13.89
C VAL A 155 -1.07 -16.73 -13.48
N ILE A 156 -2.02 -16.54 -12.56
CA ILE A 156 -2.96 -17.55 -12.10
C ILE A 156 -4.39 -17.03 -12.34
N ASP A 157 -5.19 -17.80 -13.07
CA ASP A 157 -6.60 -17.47 -13.40
C ASP A 157 -6.78 -16.06 -13.99
N GLY A 158 -5.79 -15.61 -14.79
CA GLY A 158 -5.79 -14.28 -15.41
C GLY A 158 -5.29 -13.15 -14.51
N VAL A 159 -5.00 -13.43 -13.24
CA VAL A 159 -4.44 -12.47 -12.27
C VAL A 159 -2.92 -12.55 -12.30
N ARG A 160 -2.25 -11.41 -12.52
CA ARG A 160 -0.79 -11.32 -12.41
C ARG A 160 -0.38 -11.30 -10.94
N ILE A 161 0.55 -12.18 -10.55
CA ILE A 161 1.12 -12.23 -9.21
C ILE A 161 2.59 -11.87 -9.33
N SER A 162 3.06 -10.88 -8.61
CA SER A 162 4.46 -10.42 -8.65
C SER A 162 4.98 -10.08 -7.26
N GLY A 163 6.28 -10.29 -7.06
CA GLY A 163 6.97 -9.77 -5.90
C GLY A 163 7.07 -8.24 -5.95
N VAL A 164 7.12 -7.60 -4.78
CA VAL A 164 7.17 -6.13 -4.68
C VAL A 164 8.38 -5.53 -5.40
N GLU A 165 9.54 -6.17 -5.34
CA GLU A 165 10.75 -5.66 -6.00
C GLU A 165 10.67 -5.72 -7.53
N THR A 166 9.95 -6.70 -8.07
CA THR A 166 9.69 -6.81 -9.52
C THR A 166 8.63 -5.80 -9.96
N TRP A 167 7.66 -5.53 -9.09
CA TRP A 167 6.57 -4.60 -9.35
C TRP A 167 7.01 -3.14 -9.32
N LEU A 168 8.00 -2.77 -8.45
CA LEU A 168 8.54 -1.42 -8.28
C LEU A 168 9.60 -1.08 -9.33
#